data_1b54132a8d6a7de32148bf386d414179
#
_entry.id   1b54132a8d6a7de32148bf386d414179
#
_cell.length_a   1.000
_cell.length_b   1.000
_cell.length_c   1.000
_cell.angle_alpha   90.00
_cell.angle_beta   90.00
_cell.angle_gamma   90.00
#
_symmetry.space_group_name_H-M   'P 1'
#
loop_
_entity.id
_entity.type
_entity.pdbx_description
1 polymer ?
#
loop_
_entity_poly.entity_id
_entity_poly.type
_entity_poly.pdbx_seq_one_letter_code
_entity_poly.pdbx_strand_id
1 'polypeptide(L)'
;MNYVFSDKVKDMQPSAIREIFKSLSDPNMISLAAGNPSADSFPVEKIRAISEQLLLTDPTGALQYSVTEGYGPLREQLKARLREKFSIGASDDELIITTGGQQGIDLAA
;
A
#
# COMPACT_ATOMS: atom_id res chain seq x y z
N MET A 1 31.72 -13.70 -10.81
CA MET A 1 31.74 -12.24 -10.84
C MET A 1 31.83 -11.75 -9.41
N ASN A 2 32.84 -10.95 -9.07
CA ASN A 2 32.91 -10.31 -7.75
C ASN A 2 32.27 -8.94 -7.84
N TYR A 3 31.14 -8.77 -7.12
CA TYR A 3 30.46 -7.47 -7.04
C TYR A 3 31.11 -6.63 -5.93
N VAL A 4 31.34 -5.35 -6.21
CA VAL A 4 31.79 -4.38 -5.23
C VAL A 4 30.58 -3.59 -4.76
N PHE A 5 30.21 -3.75 -3.50
CA PHE A 5 29.12 -3.02 -2.87
C PHE A 5 29.66 -1.78 -2.15
N SER A 6 28.83 -0.76 -2.00
CA SER A 6 29.13 0.38 -1.14
C SER A 6 29.21 -0.08 0.33
N ASP A 7 29.96 0.66 1.16
CA ASP A 7 30.12 0.29 2.57
C ASP A 7 28.78 0.26 3.31
N LYS A 8 27.88 1.18 2.99
CA LYS A 8 26.50 1.19 3.51
C LYS A 8 25.75 -0.12 3.26
N VAL A 9 25.95 -0.75 2.09
CA VAL A 9 25.26 -2.00 1.73
C VAL A 9 25.94 -3.22 2.35
N LYS A 10 27.28 -3.19 2.52
CA LYS A 10 28.02 -4.28 3.17
C LYS A 10 27.58 -4.52 4.62
N ASP A 11 27.26 -3.44 5.33
CA ASP A 11 26.88 -3.48 6.73
C ASP A 11 25.40 -3.71 6.98
N MET A 12 24.59 -3.79 5.91
CA MET A 12 23.16 -4.04 6.04
C MET A 12 22.87 -5.45 6.57
N GLN A 13 22.19 -5.51 7.70
CA GLN A 13 21.69 -6.77 8.25
C GLN A 13 20.32 -7.12 7.67
N PRO A 14 20.03 -8.41 7.46
CA PRO A 14 18.68 -8.85 7.09
C PRO A 14 17.64 -8.38 8.10
N SER A 15 16.48 -7.98 7.63
CA SER A 15 15.37 -7.63 8.52
C SER A 15 14.91 -8.86 9.31
N ALA A 16 14.95 -8.79 10.64
CA ALA A 16 14.46 -9.85 11.51
C ALA A 16 12.99 -10.22 11.22
N ILE A 17 12.18 -9.23 10.86
CA ILE A 17 10.78 -9.44 10.47
C ILE A 17 10.69 -10.30 9.21
N ARG A 18 11.55 -10.07 8.21
CA ARG A 18 11.56 -10.89 6.98
C ARG A 18 11.97 -12.35 7.24
N GLU A 19 12.86 -12.59 8.19
CA GLU A 19 13.24 -13.96 8.57
C GLU A 19 12.05 -14.68 9.24
N ILE A 20 11.28 -13.98 10.08
CA ILE A 20 10.04 -14.50 10.66
C ILE A 20 9.04 -14.87 9.55
N PHE A 21 8.88 -14.02 8.52
CA PHE A 21 7.98 -14.30 7.40
C PHE A 21 8.33 -15.57 6.61
N LYS A 22 9.61 -15.96 6.53
CA LYS A 22 10.00 -17.21 5.89
C LYS A 22 9.44 -18.44 6.60
N SER A 23 9.28 -18.37 7.92
CA SER A 23 8.70 -19.44 8.73
C SER A 23 7.18 -19.59 8.56
N LEU A 24 6.50 -18.56 8.03
CA LEU A 24 5.04 -18.56 7.85
C LEU A 24 4.56 -19.46 6.68
N SER A 25 5.47 -20.00 5.89
CA SER A 25 5.13 -20.94 4.82
C SER A 25 4.83 -22.37 5.31
N ASP A 26 5.10 -22.67 6.58
CA ASP A 26 4.72 -23.97 7.18
C ASP A 26 3.23 -23.97 7.49
N PRO A 27 2.42 -24.86 6.85
CA PRO A 27 0.97 -24.92 7.07
C PRO A 27 0.53 -25.34 8.48
N ASN A 28 1.47 -25.91 9.27
CA ASN A 28 1.20 -26.33 10.64
C ASN A 28 1.52 -25.23 11.66
N MET A 29 2.08 -24.09 11.22
CA MET A 29 2.46 -23.01 12.09
C MET A 29 1.30 -22.04 12.32
N ILE A 30 0.94 -21.82 13.57
CA ILE A 30 0.03 -20.75 13.96
C ILE A 30 0.87 -19.52 14.30
N SER A 31 0.86 -18.53 13.41
CA SER A 31 1.61 -17.29 13.61
C SER A 31 0.80 -16.24 14.36
N LEU A 32 1.38 -15.73 15.44
CA LEU A 32 0.90 -14.53 16.13
C LEU A 32 1.76 -13.29 15.79
N ALA A 33 2.68 -13.44 14.85
CA ALA A 33 3.58 -12.38 14.41
C ALA A 33 3.03 -11.63 13.20
N ALA A 34 3.56 -10.41 12.99
CA ALA A 34 3.39 -9.59 11.78
C ALA A 34 2.00 -9.03 11.48
N GLY A 35 0.97 -9.36 12.25
CA GLY A 35 -0.36 -8.77 12.10
C GLY A 35 -1.02 -9.00 10.74
N ASN A 36 -0.73 -10.13 10.07
CA ASN A 36 -1.34 -10.45 8.79
C ASN A 36 -2.86 -10.61 8.94
N PRO A 37 -3.66 -9.94 8.09
CA PRO A 37 -5.10 -10.16 8.08
C PRO A 37 -5.45 -11.60 7.74
N SER A 38 -6.56 -12.12 8.32
CA SER A 38 -7.08 -13.42 7.92
C SER A 38 -7.48 -13.42 6.44
N ALA A 39 -7.12 -14.48 5.72
CA ALA A 39 -7.50 -14.64 4.31
C ALA A 39 -9.03 -14.57 4.10
N ASP A 40 -9.81 -15.05 5.07
CA ASP A 40 -11.27 -15.02 5.03
C ASP A 40 -11.85 -13.59 5.10
N SER A 41 -11.05 -12.61 5.54
CA SER A 41 -11.46 -11.20 5.59
C SER A 41 -11.31 -10.48 4.25
N PHE A 42 -10.67 -11.08 3.26
CA PHE A 42 -10.43 -10.44 1.97
C PHE A 42 -11.72 -10.39 1.12
N PRO A 43 -12.19 -9.22 0.70
CA PRO A 43 -13.42 -9.09 -0.09
C PRO A 43 -13.16 -9.42 -1.57
N VAL A 44 -12.67 -10.62 -1.86
CA VAL A 44 -12.16 -11.04 -3.19
C VAL A 44 -13.23 -10.86 -4.27
N GLU A 45 -14.47 -11.31 -4.03
CA GLU A 45 -15.55 -11.21 -5.01
C GLU A 45 -15.95 -9.76 -5.32
N LYS A 46 -15.92 -8.88 -4.32
CA LYS A 46 -16.17 -7.44 -4.54
C LYS A 46 -15.06 -6.81 -5.37
N ILE A 47 -13.79 -7.12 -5.08
CA ILE A 47 -12.65 -6.61 -5.83
C ILE A 47 -12.73 -7.09 -7.28
N ARG A 48 -13.03 -8.37 -7.50
CA ARG A 48 -13.20 -8.94 -8.85
C ARG A 48 -14.28 -8.20 -9.64
N ALA A 49 -15.47 -8.04 -9.07
CA ALA A 49 -16.59 -7.38 -9.73
C ALA A 49 -16.29 -5.91 -10.06
N ILE A 50 -15.68 -5.17 -9.12
CA ILE A 50 -15.28 -3.77 -9.34
C ILE A 50 -14.21 -3.67 -10.42
N SER A 51 -13.21 -4.54 -10.41
CA SER A 51 -12.14 -4.55 -11.42
C SER A 51 -12.69 -4.85 -12.82
N GLU A 52 -13.58 -5.83 -12.95
CA GLU A 52 -14.24 -6.15 -14.20
C GLU A 52 -15.04 -4.95 -14.74
N GLN A 53 -15.87 -4.35 -13.88
CA GLN A 53 -16.64 -3.18 -14.26
C GLN A 53 -15.76 -2.00 -14.70
N LEU A 54 -14.70 -1.72 -13.95
CA LEU A 54 -13.78 -0.63 -14.24
C LEU A 54 -13.09 -0.82 -15.59
N LEU A 55 -12.60 -2.02 -15.87
CA LEU A 55 -11.95 -2.33 -17.14
C LEU A 55 -12.91 -2.31 -18.34
N LEU A 56 -14.21 -2.55 -18.12
CA LEU A 56 -15.24 -2.42 -19.15
C LEU A 56 -15.63 -0.97 -19.42
N THR A 57 -15.67 -0.12 -18.38
CA THR A 57 -16.20 1.24 -18.49
C THR A 57 -15.13 2.30 -18.73
N ASP A 58 -13.95 2.15 -18.13
CA ASP A 58 -12.84 3.11 -18.24
C ASP A 58 -11.46 2.42 -18.19
N PRO A 59 -11.14 1.57 -19.17
CA PRO A 59 -9.84 0.88 -19.19
C PRO A 59 -8.66 1.83 -19.31
N THR A 60 -8.83 2.93 -20.02
CA THR A 60 -7.76 3.92 -20.20
C THR A 60 -7.46 4.65 -18.88
N GLY A 61 -8.46 5.12 -18.17
CA GLY A 61 -8.28 5.77 -16.87
C GLY A 61 -7.70 4.82 -15.82
N ALA A 62 -8.05 3.53 -15.91
CA ALA A 62 -7.55 2.52 -14.96
C ALA A 62 -6.08 2.12 -15.20
N LEU A 63 -5.61 2.12 -16.46
CA LEU A 63 -4.30 1.53 -16.82
C LEU A 63 -3.26 2.55 -17.27
N GLN A 64 -3.65 3.80 -17.56
CA GLN A 64 -2.74 4.84 -18.02
C GLN A 64 -2.01 5.52 -16.85
N TYR A 65 -0.88 6.14 -17.16
CA TYR A 65 -0.20 7.04 -16.24
C TYR A 65 -1.12 8.19 -15.81
N SER A 66 -1.01 8.59 -14.54
CA SER A 66 -1.79 9.67 -13.96
C SER A 66 -0.87 10.73 -13.34
N VAL A 67 -1.47 11.71 -12.68
CA VAL A 67 -0.73 12.78 -11.98
C VAL A 67 -0.04 12.24 -10.73
N THR A 68 1.06 12.88 -10.36
CA THR A 68 1.93 12.45 -9.24
C THR A 68 1.20 12.43 -7.90
N GLU A 69 0.25 13.34 -7.71
CA GLU A 69 -0.55 13.46 -6.48
C GLU A 69 -1.56 12.33 -6.31
N GLY A 70 -1.82 11.57 -7.37
CA GLY A 70 -2.78 10.48 -7.38
C GLY A 70 -4.13 10.84 -7.99
N TYR A 71 -4.94 9.81 -8.21
CA TYR A 71 -6.22 9.90 -8.91
C TYR A 71 -7.20 10.87 -8.22
N GLY A 72 -7.58 11.95 -8.92
CA GLY A 72 -8.37 13.05 -8.37
C GLY A 72 -9.65 12.62 -7.66
N PRO A 73 -10.54 11.82 -8.28
CA PRO A 73 -11.77 11.39 -7.62
C PRO A 73 -11.55 10.61 -6.33
N LEU A 74 -10.47 9.80 -6.23
CA LEU A 74 -10.13 9.09 -5.00
C LEU A 74 -9.67 10.08 -3.93
N ARG A 75 -8.85 11.06 -4.28
CA ARG A 75 -8.38 12.09 -3.35
C ARG A 75 -9.55 12.85 -2.73
N GLU A 76 -10.52 13.28 -3.54
CA GLU A 76 -11.70 14.01 -3.04
C GLU A 76 -12.58 13.14 -2.12
N GLN A 77 -12.81 11.88 -2.48
CA GLN A 77 -13.54 10.96 -1.60
C GLN A 77 -12.83 10.73 -0.26
N LEU A 78 -11.50 10.61 -0.28
CA LEU A 78 -10.71 10.45 0.94
C LEU A 78 -10.70 11.72 1.78
N LYS A 79 -10.57 12.91 1.18
CA LYS A 79 -10.70 14.19 1.88
C LYS A 79 -12.05 14.29 2.60
N ALA A 80 -13.16 14.00 1.91
CA ALA A 80 -14.49 14.01 2.48
C ALA A 80 -14.61 13.02 3.66
N ARG A 81 -14.15 11.78 3.47
CA ARG A 81 -14.18 10.75 4.52
C ARG A 81 -13.33 11.11 5.74
N LEU A 82 -12.15 11.69 5.54
CA LEU A 82 -11.27 12.09 6.65
C LEU A 82 -11.89 13.21 7.47
N ARG A 83 -12.51 14.19 6.82
CA ARG A 83 -13.24 15.29 7.50
C ARG A 83 -14.44 14.77 8.29
N GLU A 84 -15.28 13.95 7.64
CA GLU A 84 -16.52 13.45 8.23
C GLU A 84 -16.27 12.52 9.42
N LYS A 85 -15.33 11.57 9.28
CA LYS A 85 -15.15 10.53 10.30
C LYS A 85 -14.11 10.84 11.36
N PHE A 86 -13.12 11.66 11.02
CA PHE A 86 -11.95 11.86 11.88
C PHE A 86 -11.67 13.32 12.19
N SER A 87 -12.42 14.25 11.58
CA SER A 87 -12.17 15.70 11.69
C SER A 87 -10.74 16.10 11.29
N ILE A 88 -10.19 15.39 10.28
CA ILE A 88 -8.84 15.62 9.74
C ILE A 88 -8.96 16.38 8.42
N GLY A 89 -8.09 17.36 8.24
CA GLY A 89 -7.94 18.18 7.05
C GLY A 89 -8.73 19.49 7.09
N ALA A 90 -8.04 20.60 6.83
CA ALA A 90 -8.63 21.91 6.60
C ALA A 90 -9.11 22.06 5.14
N SER A 91 -9.75 23.21 4.83
CA SER A 91 -10.27 23.48 3.48
C SER A 91 -9.18 23.63 2.43
N ASP A 92 -8.00 24.08 2.85
CA ASP A 92 -6.81 24.37 2.06
C ASP A 92 -5.75 23.25 2.11
N ASP A 93 -6.01 22.18 2.87
CA ASP A 93 -5.10 21.02 2.91
C ASP A 93 -5.18 20.22 1.60
N GLU A 94 -3.99 19.82 1.13
CA GLU A 94 -3.87 18.90 0.01
C GLU A 94 -3.67 17.45 0.48
N LEU A 95 -4.13 16.51 -0.33
CA LEU A 95 -3.98 15.09 -0.09
C LEU A 95 -3.27 14.45 -1.26
N ILE A 96 -2.26 13.65 -0.98
CA ILE A 96 -1.55 12.85 -1.96
C ILE A 96 -1.75 11.36 -1.70
N ILE A 97 -1.72 10.55 -2.75
CA ILE A 97 -1.74 9.09 -2.65
C ILE A 97 -0.31 8.58 -2.77
N THR A 98 0.12 7.82 -1.78
CA THR A 98 1.48 7.24 -1.76
C THR A 98 1.45 5.74 -2.00
N THR A 99 2.56 5.19 -2.49
CA THR A 99 2.76 3.75 -2.67
C THR A 99 3.12 3.11 -1.33
N GLY A 100 2.13 3.02 -0.45
CA GLY A 100 2.29 2.50 0.90
C GLY A 100 2.82 3.53 1.90
N GLY A 101 2.73 3.17 3.20
CA GLY A 101 3.10 4.07 4.30
C GLY A 101 4.57 4.46 4.33
N GLN A 102 5.48 3.62 3.81
CA GLN A 102 6.91 3.93 3.78
C GLN A 102 7.21 5.18 2.96
N GLN A 103 6.59 5.31 1.78
CA GLN A 103 6.74 6.53 0.97
C GLN A 103 6.13 7.75 1.67
N GLY A 104 4.99 7.57 2.33
CA GLY A 104 4.36 8.66 3.10
C GLY A 104 5.26 9.17 4.23
N ILE A 105 5.91 8.27 4.97
CA ILE A 105 6.86 8.62 6.03
C ILE A 105 8.09 9.32 5.45
N ASP A 106 8.64 8.81 4.37
CA ASP A 106 9.83 9.39 3.72
C ASP A 106 9.58 10.81 3.20
N LEU A 107 8.38 11.06 2.67
CA LEU A 107 8.00 12.39 2.19
C LEU A 107 7.67 13.39 3.32
N ALA A 108 7.31 12.90 4.51
CA ALA A 108 6.95 13.74 5.66
C ALA A 108 8.14 14.04 6.58
N ALA A 109 9.28 13.35 6.44
CA ALA A 109 10.48 13.49 7.27
C ALA A 109 11.45 14.54 6.73
#